data_351531b1d1654fd6edb8c042f0022591
#
_entry.id   351531b1d1654fd6edb8c042f0022591
#
_cell.length_a   1.000
_cell.length_b   1.000
_cell.length_c   1.000
_cell.angle_alpha   90.00
_cell.angle_beta   90.00
_cell.angle_gamma   90.00
#
_symmetry.space_group_name_H-M   'P 1'
#
loop_
_entity.id
_entity.type
_entity.pdbx_description
1 polymer ?
#
loop_
_entity_poly.entity_id
_entity_poly.type
_entity_poly.pdbx_seq_one_letter_code
_entity_poly.pdbx_strand_id
1 'polypeptide(L)'
;MMAAMTSEQARQAEAPSTDVVAEAINRRYSAGFVTDIESESLPPGLSEDVVRAISARKQEPDWMTQWRLAAYRHWLTMTPPHWAKLDIAPIDFQAISYFSQPKNRPKSLADVDPKLLETYDKLGVPLHERARLAGVAVDAVFDSVSVGTTFRKELAEAGVIFCSMSEAVREHPDIVRKYLGTVVPTGDNYFAALNSAVFSDGSF
;
A
#
# COMPACT_ATOMS: atom_id res chain seq x y z
N MET A 1 -30.70 -44.49 12.46
CA MET A 1 -31.49 -43.66 13.40
C MET A 1 -30.69 -42.37 13.58
N MET A 2 -30.94 -41.38 12.70
CA MET A 2 -30.28 -40.06 12.74
C MET A 2 -31.13 -39.14 13.59
N ALA A 3 -30.60 -38.68 14.69
CA ALA A 3 -31.25 -37.69 15.53
C ALA A 3 -31.10 -36.30 14.90
N ALA A 4 -32.21 -35.69 14.53
CA ALA A 4 -32.27 -34.31 14.05
C ALA A 4 -31.98 -33.39 15.24
N MET A 5 -30.91 -32.59 15.12
CA MET A 5 -30.63 -31.49 16.03
C MET A 5 -31.69 -30.42 15.87
N THR A 6 -32.38 -30.06 16.94
CA THR A 6 -33.44 -29.07 16.98
C THR A 6 -32.85 -27.65 16.74
N SER A 7 -33.64 -26.84 16.03
CA SER A 7 -33.34 -25.46 15.62
C SER A 7 -33.09 -24.45 16.74
N GLU A 8 -33.14 -24.88 17.99
CA GLU A 8 -32.96 -24.08 19.21
C GLU A 8 -31.51 -24.05 19.70
N GLN A 9 -30.71 -25.04 19.33
CA GLN A 9 -29.26 -25.06 19.65
C GLN A 9 -28.39 -24.22 18.70
N ALA A 10 -28.93 -23.76 17.56
CA ALA A 10 -28.23 -22.91 16.60
C ALA A 10 -28.36 -21.40 16.89
N ARG A 11 -29.08 -20.99 17.92
CA ARG A 11 -29.35 -19.58 18.27
C ARG A 11 -28.58 -19.05 19.49
N GLN A 12 -27.68 -19.81 20.08
CA GLN A 12 -26.77 -19.32 21.12
C GLN A 12 -25.32 -19.16 20.63
N ALA A 13 -25.16 -18.50 19.49
CA ALA A 13 -23.91 -17.75 19.28
C ALA A 13 -24.09 -16.46 20.09
N GLU A 14 -23.63 -16.46 21.35
CA GLU A 14 -23.53 -15.25 22.16
C GLU A 14 -22.81 -14.18 21.35
N ALA A 15 -23.49 -13.05 21.13
CA ALA A 15 -22.83 -11.85 20.64
C ALA A 15 -21.64 -11.55 21.59
N PRO A 16 -20.44 -11.28 21.07
CA PRO A 16 -19.30 -10.98 21.92
C PRO A 16 -19.70 -9.87 22.89
N SER A 17 -19.43 -10.11 24.20
CA SER A 17 -19.78 -9.13 25.23
C SER A 17 -19.15 -7.79 24.87
N THR A 18 -19.83 -6.69 25.19
CA THR A 18 -19.35 -5.32 25.01
C THR A 18 -17.92 -5.13 25.54
N ASP A 19 -17.56 -5.89 26.55
CA ASP A 19 -16.23 -5.87 27.16
C ASP A 19 -15.15 -6.46 26.26
N VAL A 20 -15.44 -7.55 25.54
CA VAL A 20 -14.49 -8.16 24.57
C VAL A 20 -14.24 -7.22 23.40
N VAL A 21 -15.27 -6.52 22.94
CA VAL A 21 -15.13 -5.51 21.87
C VAL A 21 -14.35 -4.29 22.37
N ALA A 22 -14.66 -3.80 23.58
CA ALA A 22 -13.94 -2.70 24.21
C ALA A 22 -12.47 -3.05 24.49
N GLU A 23 -12.20 -4.28 24.92
CA GLU A 23 -10.84 -4.79 25.13
C GLU A 23 -10.07 -4.92 23.81
N ALA A 24 -10.73 -5.38 22.74
CA ALA A 24 -10.13 -5.45 21.40
C ALA A 24 -9.81 -4.05 20.82
N ILE A 25 -10.70 -3.07 21.04
CA ILE A 25 -10.49 -1.68 20.61
C ILE A 25 -9.37 -1.01 21.44
N ASN A 26 -9.31 -1.28 22.75
CA ASN A 26 -8.30 -0.71 23.64
C ASN A 26 -6.99 -1.52 23.65
N ARG A 27 -6.93 -2.67 23.02
CA ARG A 27 -5.72 -3.43 22.85
C ARG A 27 -4.73 -2.57 22.07
N ARG A 28 -3.76 -1.99 22.78
CA ARG A 28 -2.61 -1.39 22.11
C ARG A 28 -2.05 -2.48 21.19
N TYR A 29 -2.00 -2.16 19.89
CA TYR A 29 -1.43 -3.03 18.88
C TYR A 29 -0.09 -3.55 19.40
N SER A 30 -0.03 -4.84 19.76
CA SER A 30 1.16 -5.42 20.43
C SER A 30 2.40 -5.42 19.53
N ALA A 31 2.19 -5.27 18.23
CA ALA A 31 3.21 -5.04 17.22
C ALA A 31 3.41 -3.54 16.90
N GLY A 32 2.73 -2.63 17.64
CA GLY A 32 2.91 -1.19 17.49
C GLY A 32 4.38 -0.83 17.66
N PHE A 33 5.00 -0.40 16.59
CA PHE A 33 6.40 -0.06 16.54
C PHE A 33 6.56 1.29 15.85
N VAL A 34 7.51 2.03 16.32
CA VAL A 34 8.08 3.16 15.59
C VAL A 34 9.39 2.64 15.03
N THR A 35 9.50 2.57 13.73
CA THR A 35 10.79 2.29 13.08
C THR A 35 11.65 3.53 13.22
N ASP A 36 12.74 3.42 13.98
CA ASP A 36 13.75 4.47 14.12
C ASP A 36 14.68 4.45 12.89
N ILE A 37 14.10 4.79 11.74
CA ILE A 37 14.81 4.91 10.45
C ILE A 37 14.69 6.35 10.01
N GLU A 38 15.83 6.96 9.71
CA GLU A 38 15.85 8.31 9.15
C GLU A 38 15.19 8.32 7.77
N SER A 39 14.06 9.02 7.68
CA SER A 39 13.30 9.18 6.44
C SER A 39 13.36 10.63 5.95
N GLU A 40 13.31 10.79 4.65
CA GLU A 40 13.10 12.05 3.97
C GLU A 40 11.67 12.11 3.47
N SER A 41 10.90 13.08 3.95
CA SER A 41 9.49 13.27 3.56
C SER A 41 9.33 14.59 2.79
N LEU A 42 8.39 14.61 1.86
CA LEU A 42 7.91 15.87 1.29
C LEU A 42 7.16 16.66 2.37
N PRO A 43 7.20 18.00 2.33
CA PRO A 43 6.36 18.83 3.20
C PRO A 43 4.88 18.44 3.08
N PRO A 44 4.09 18.65 4.17
CA PRO A 44 2.64 18.49 4.09
C PRO A 44 2.03 19.38 3.01
N GLY A 45 0.92 18.93 2.47
CA GLY A 45 0.16 19.62 1.44
C GLY A 45 0.07 18.83 0.14
N LEU A 46 -0.97 19.10 -0.63
CA LEU A 46 -1.21 18.50 -1.94
C LEU A 46 -1.41 19.58 -2.99
N SER A 47 -0.56 19.58 -3.99
CA SER A 47 -0.57 20.50 -5.12
C SER A 47 0.00 19.82 -6.37
N GLU A 48 -0.11 20.46 -7.53
CA GLU A 48 0.57 19.96 -8.74
C GLU A 48 2.09 19.84 -8.54
N ASP A 49 2.70 20.73 -7.76
CA ASP A 49 4.15 20.68 -7.50
C ASP A 49 4.51 19.45 -6.66
N VAL A 50 3.69 19.08 -5.67
CA VAL A 50 3.87 17.85 -4.88
C VAL A 50 3.72 16.63 -5.77
N VAL A 51 2.72 16.58 -6.66
CA VAL A 51 2.53 15.48 -7.61
C VAL A 51 3.75 15.36 -8.55
N ARG A 52 4.26 16.48 -9.08
CA ARG A 52 5.50 16.50 -9.90
C ARG A 52 6.72 16.08 -9.08
N ALA A 53 6.83 16.48 -7.82
CA ALA A 53 7.92 16.10 -6.95
C ALA A 53 7.93 14.59 -6.67
N ILE A 54 6.77 13.97 -6.47
CA ILE A 54 6.63 12.50 -6.34
C ILE A 54 7.15 11.83 -7.61
N SER A 55 6.66 12.25 -8.77
CA SER A 55 7.03 11.69 -10.07
C SER A 55 8.54 11.82 -10.35
N ALA A 56 9.12 12.99 -10.04
CA ALA A 56 10.56 13.24 -10.20
C ALA A 56 11.41 12.36 -9.29
N ARG A 57 11.02 12.19 -8.01
CA ARG A 57 11.74 11.31 -7.06
C ARG A 57 11.71 9.85 -7.47
N LYS A 58 10.63 9.43 -8.13
CA LYS A 58 10.47 8.08 -8.67
C LYS A 58 11.06 7.91 -10.07
N GLN A 59 11.60 8.98 -10.65
CA GLN A 59 12.16 8.99 -12.00
C GLN A 59 11.16 8.47 -13.05
N GLU A 60 9.91 8.88 -12.89
CA GLU A 60 8.84 8.46 -13.78
C GLU A 60 8.95 9.17 -15.14
N PRO A 61 8.59 8.50 -16.25
CA PRO A 61 8.50 9.13 -17.54
C PRO A 61 7.37 10.16 -17.58
N ASP A 62 7.46 11.13 -18.48
CA ASP A 62 6.53 12.27 -18.57
C ASP A 62 5.05 11.84 -18.67
N TRP A 63 4.76 10.78 -19.42
CA TRP A 63 3.39 10.27 -19.56
C TRP A 63 2.77 9.89 -18.18
N MET A 64 3.57 9.35 -17.27
CA MET A 64 3.09 8.98 -15.93
C MET A 64 2.83 10.23 -15.08
N THR A 65 3.72 11.23 -15.17
CA THR A 65 3.52 12.54 -14.55
C THR A 65 2.22 13.19 -15.02
N GLN A 66 1.94 13.18 -16.34
CA GLN A 66 0.71 13.73 -16.91
C GLN A 66 -0.53 12.96 -16.45
N TRP A 67 -0.44 11.65 -16.35
CA TRP A 67 -1.53 10.80 -15.85
C TRP A 67 -1.88 11.14 -14.39
N ARG A 68 -0.88 11.31 -13.53
CA ARG A 68 -1.06 11.73 -12.14
C ARG A 68 -1.68 13.12 -12.03
N LEU A 69 -1.21 14.07 -12.82
CA LEU A 69 -1.73 15.43 -12.84
C LEU A 69 -3.18 15.47 -13.31
N ALA A 70 -3.54 14.65 -14.29
CA ALA A 70 -4.93 14.52 -14.73
C ALA A 70 -5.83 13.98 -13.61
N ALA A 71 -5.36 12.95 -12.87
CA ALA A 71 -6.06 12.41 -11.72
C ALA A 71 -6.21 13.44 -10.60
N TYR A 72 -5.16 14.20 -10.29
CA TYR A 72 -5.20 15.26 -9.29
C TYR A 72 -6.21 16.36 -9.65
N ARG A 73 -6.20 16.86 -10.88
CA ARG A 73 -7.14 17.87 -11.37
C ARG A 73 -8.58 17.36 -11.32
N HIS A 74 -8.79 16.10 -11.66
CA HIS A 74 -10.10 15.46 -11.53
C HIS A 74 -10.53 15.38 -10.07
N TRP A 75 -9.65 14.95 -9.18
CA TRP A 75 -9.91 14.90 -7.73
C TRP A 75 -10.35 16.25 -7.16
N LEU A 76 -9.77 17.37 -7.60
CA LEU A 76 -10.17 18.71 -7.18
C LEU A 76 -11.61 19.08 -7.54
N THR A 77 -12.22 18.39 -8.51
CA THR A 77 -13.62 18.60 -8.89
C THR A 77 -14.59 17.72 -8.10
N MET A 78 -14.08 16.77 -7.31
CA MET A 78 -14.89 15.79 -6.58
C MET A 78 -15.11 16.23 -5.13
N THR A 79 -16.10 15.62 -4.49
CA THR A 79 -16.34 15.76 -3.06
C THR A 79 -16.18 14.42 -2.36
N PRO A 80 -15.70 14.39 -1.09
CA PRO A 80 -15.64 13.16 -0.32
C PRO A 80 -17.00 12.48 -0.24
N PRO A 81 -17.07 11.15 -0.24
CA PRO A 81 -18.30 10.42 -0.12
C PRO A 81 -18.94 10.64 1.26
N HIS A 82 -20.28 10.83 1.27
CA HIS A 82 -21.05 11.08 2.50
C HIS A 82 -22.25 10.12 2.66
N TRP A 83 -22.31 9.09 1.84
CA TRP A 83 -23.41 8.11 1.85
C TRP A 83 -23.34 7.13 3.04
N ALA A 84 -22.15 6.92 3.60
CA ALA A 84 -21.99 6.04 4.75
C ALA A 84 -22.48 6.74 6.03
N LYS A 85 -23.23 6.01 6.87
CA LYS A 85 -23.67 6.50 8.19
C LYS A 85 -22.51 6.38 9.21
N LEU A 86 -21.46 7.15 8.98
CA LEU A 86 -20.27 7.21 9.81
C LEU A 86 -20.05 8.66 10.26
N ASP A 87 -19.71 8.82 11.53
CA ASP A 87 -19.26 10.11 12.07
C ASP A 87 -17.74 10.14 12.04
N ILE A 88 -17.21 10.58 10.91
CA ILE A 88 -15.76 10.70 10.68
C ILE A 88 -15.42 12.17 10.65
N ALA A 89 -14.45 12.58 11.48
CA ALA A 89 -13.91 13.93 11.43
C ALA A 89 -13.43 14.28 10.02
N PRO A 90 -13.64 15.52 9.55
CA PRO A 90 -13.13 15.96 8.26
C PRO A 90 -11.62 15.74 8.14
N ILE A 91 -11.19 15.15 7.03
CA ILE A 91 -9.77 14.93 6.74
C ILE A 91 -9.19 16.21 6.16
N ASP A 92 -8.17 16.77 6.81
CA ASP A 92 -7.37 17.85 6.24
C ASP A 92 -6.28 17.27 5.31
N PHE A 93 -6.58 17.23 4.03
CA PHE A 93 -5.65 16.74 3.00
C PHE A 93 -4.41 17.64 2.85
N GLN A 94 -4.42 18.86 3.37
CA GLN A 94 -3.26 19.75 3.35
C GLN A 94 -2.31 19.54 4.54
N ALA A 95 -2.76 18.84 5.58
CA ALA A 95 -1.92 18.46 6.71
C ALA A 95 -1.15 17.17 6.51
N ILE A 96 -1.36 16.46 5.40
CA ILE A 96 -0.77 15.15 5.11
C ILE A 96 0.48 15.31 4.23
N SER A 97 1.56 14.58 4.56
CA SER A 97 2.68 14.36 3.65
C SER A 97 2.39 13.16 2.74
N TYR A 98 2.57 13.31 1.44
CA TYR A 98 2.19 12.31 0.43
C TYR A 98 3.35 11.46 -0.07
N PHE A 99 4.55 11.70 0.43
CA PHE A 99 5.72 10.90 0.07
C PHE A 99 6.75 10.92 1.19
N SER A 100 7.24 9.73 1.55
CA SER A 100 8.35 9.52 2.47
C SER A 100 9.22 8.39 1.95
N GLN A 101 10.52 8.47 2.16
CA GLN A 101 11.45 7.41 1.79
C GLN A 101 12.61 7.36 2.79
N PRO A 102 13.21 6.18 3.05
CA PRO A 102 14.44 6.08 3.81
C PRO A 102 15.55 6.91 3.14
N LYS A 103 16.36 7.62 3.94
CA LYS A 103 17.52 8.36 3.41
C LYS A 103 18.51 7.44 2.71
N ASN A 104 18.74 6.25 3.27
CA ASN A 104 19.56 5.22 2.68
C ASN A 104 18.66 4.25 1.89
N ARG A 105 18.71 4.34 0.57
CA ARG A 105 17.98 3.40 -0.31
C ARG A 105 18.79 2.11 -0.43
N PRO A 106 18.30 0.96 0.07
CA PRO A 106 18.94 -0.31 -0.17
C PRO A 106 18.86 -0.67 -1.67
N LYS A 107 19.94 -1.22 -2.20
CA LYS A 107 19.98 -1.71 -3.58
C LYS A 107 19.55 -3.18 -3.68
N SER A 108 19.57 -3.88 -2.57
CA SER A 108 19.17 -5.27 -2.43
C SER A 108 18.65 -5.54 -1.02
N LEU A 109 17.98 -6.67 -0.82
CA LEU A 109 17.57 -7.12 0.53
C LEU A 109 18.76 -7.28 1.50
N ALA A 110 19.96 -7.52 0.99
CA ALA A 110 21.17 -7.63 1.81
C ALA A 110 21.64 -6.27 2.36
N ASP A 111 21.26 -5.18 1.70
CA ASP A 111 21.64 -3.81 2.08
C ASP A 111 20.58 -3.14 2.97
N VAL A 112 19.47 -3.85 3.26
CA VAL A 112 18.39 -3.33 4.08
C VAL A 112 18.83 -3.19 5.53
N ASP A 113 18.48 -2.07 6.16
CA ASP A 113 18.76 -1.84 7.58
C ASP A 113 18.22 -3.00 8.43
N PRO A 114 19.05 -3.61 9.31
CA PRO A 114 18.61 -4.70 10.18
C PRO A 114 17.37 -4.38 11.00
N LYS A 115 17.18 -3.13 11.43
CA LYS A 115 15.98 -2.67 12.15
C LYS A 115 14.71 -2.81 11.28
N LEU A 116 14.83 -2.55 9.99
CA LEU A 116 13.72 -2.71 9.05
C LEU A 116 13.38 -4.18 8.83
N LEU A 117 14.41 -5.03 8.71
CA LEU A 117 14.21 -6.48 8.60
C LEU A 117 13.54 -7.05 9.86
N GLU A 118 13.96 -6.60 11.05
CA GLU A 118 13.31 -6.97 12.32
C GLU A 118 11.83 -6.53 12.36
N THR A 119 11.54 -5.36 11.80
CA THR A 119 10.17 -4.85 11.69
C THR A 119 9.32 -5.74 10.80
N TYR A 120 9.82 -6.14 9.64
CA TYR A 120 9.13 -7.08 8.76
C TYR A 120 8.94 -8.46 9.40
N ASP A 121 9.91 -8.94 10.16
CA ASP A 121 9.80 -10.21 10.88
C ASP A 121 8.70 -10.14 11.95
N LYS A 122 8.63 -9.03 12.72
CA LYS A 122 7.54 -8.77 13.69
C LYS A 122 6.17 -8.73 13.04
N LEU A 123 6.09 -8.22 11.81
CA LEU A 123 4.85 -8.19 11.00
C LEU A 123 4.53 -9.54 10.34
N GLY A 124 5.41 -10.52 10.44
CA GLY A 124 5.25 -11.82 9.79
C GLY A 124 5.44 -11.76 8.27
N VAL A 125 6.11 -10.72 7.74
CA VAL A 125 6.45 -10.61 6.32
C VAL A 125 7.65 -11.50 6.02
N PRO A 126 7.52 -12.55 5.19
CA PRO A 126 8.57 -13.54 4.99
C PRO A 126 9.59 -13.07 3.94
N LEU A 127 10.58 -12.25 4.34
CA LEU A 127 11.61 -11.72 3.44
C LEU A 127 12.79 -12.66 3.17
N HIS A 128 12.95 -13.74 3.96
CA HIS A 128 14.09 -14.65 3.90
C HIS A 128 13.71 -16.11 3.62
N GLU A 129 14.50 -17.06 4.12
CA GLU A 129 14.34 -18.51 3.88
C GLU A 129 12.93 -19.07 4.06
N ARG A 130 12.13 -18.45 4.94
CA ARG A 130 10.71 -18.83 5.11
C ARG A 130 9.89 -18.59 3.85
N ALA A 131 10.20 -17.54 3.09
CA ALA A 131 9.53 -17.26 1.81
C ALA A 131 9.90 -18.33 0.76
N ARG A 132 11.17 -18.74 0.74
CA ARG A 132 11.62 -19.84 -0.15
C ARG A 132 10.94 -21.16 0.17
N LEU A 133 10.76 -21.48 1.45
CA LEU A 133 10.08 -22.70 1.90
C LEU A 133 8.56 -22.63 1.66
N ALA A 134 7.96 -21.44 1.73
CA ALA A 134 6.53 -21.24 1.50
C ALA A 134 6.17 -21.09 0.01
N GLY A 135 7.15 -20.90 -0.90
CA GLY A 135 6.90 -20.67 -2.32
C GLY A 135 6.15 -19.36 -2.63
N VAL A 136 6.23 -18.38 -1.73
CA VAL A 136 5.54 -17.09 -1.86
C VAL A 136 6.50 -16.03 -2.36
N ALA A 137 6.14 -15.36 -3.47
CA ALA A 137 6.84 -14.18 -3.95
C ALA A 137 6.35 -12.95 -3.19
N VAL A 138 7.29 -12.14 -2.71
CA VAL A 138 7.01 -10.93 -1.91
C VAL A 138 7.74 -9.75 -2.49
N ASP A 139 7.04 -8.64 -2.70
CA ASP A 139 7.61 -7.32 -2.92
C ASP A 139 7.39 -6.49 -1.64
N ALA A 140 8.49 -6.15 -0.97
CA ALA A 140 8.43 -5.43 0.29
C ALA A 140 8.56 -3.93 0.05
N VAL A 141 7.58 -3.19 0.50
CA VAL A 141 7.53 -1.73 0.39
C VAL A 141 7.67 -1.13 1.79
N PHE A 142 8.54 -0.13 1.93
CA PHE A 142 8.66 0.69 3.12
C PHE A 142 8.46 2.16 2.76
N ASP A 143 7.51 2.81 3.44
CA ASP A 143 7.04 4.14 3.08
C ASP A 143 6.61 4.19 1.60
N SER A 144 7.28 5.02 0.81
CA SER A 144 6.94 5.26 -0.59
C SER A 144 7.85 4.52 -1.59
N VAL A 145 8.65 3.55 -1.15
CA VAL A 145 9.62 2.87 -2.01
C VAL A 145 9.67 1.36 -1.76
N SER A 146 9.82 0.58 -2.84
CA SER A 146 10.15 -0.84 -2.73
C SER A 146 11.57 -1.01 -2.22
N VAL A 147 11.74 -1.85 -1.23
CA VAL A 147 13.03 -2.16 -0.58
C VAL A 147 13.56 -3.53 -1.00
N GLY A 148 12.76 -4.36 -1.62
CA GLY A 148 13.23 -5.64 -2.15
C GLY A 148 12.11 -6.54 -2.66
N THR A 149 12.42 -7.30 -3.71
CA THR A 149 11.54 -8.28 -4.36
C THR A 149 12.20 -9.66 -4.29
N THR A 150 11.47 -10.67 -3.82
CA THR A 150 11.95 -12.06 -3.73
C THR A 150 11.68 -12.83 -5.01
N PHE A 151 12.42 -13.89 -5.27
CA PHE A 151 12.24 -14.83 -6.43
C PHE A 151 12.25 -14.17 -7.81
N ARG A 152 12.75 -12.96 -7.92
CA ARG A 152 12.72 -12.19 -9.16
C ARG A 152 13.35 -12.94 -10.35
N LYS A 153 14.50 -13.59 -10.11
CA LYS A 153 15.22 -14.32 -11.15
C LYS A 153 14.47 -15.56 -11.58
N GLU A 154 14.02 -16.36 -10.64
CA GLU A 154 13.28 -17.58 -10.89
C GLU A 154 11.96 -17.31 -11.63
N LEU A 155 11.27 -16.24 -11.26
CA LEU A 155 10.03 -15.80 -11.93
C LEU A 155 10.31 -15.33 -13.37
N ALA A 156 11.39 -14.55 -13.56
CA ALA A 156 11.80 -14.08 -14.89
C ALA A 156 12.17 -15.25 -15.82
N GLU A 157 12.87 -16.28 -15.30
CA GLU A 157 13.19 -17.52 -16.05
C GLU A 157 11.90 -18.29 -16.44
N ALA A 158 10.85 -18.19 -15.63
CA ALA A 158 9.53 -18.73 -15.93
C ALA A 158 8.66 -17.83 -16.84
N GLY A 159 9.19 -16.67 -17.28
CA GLY A 159 8.47 -15.73 -18.11
C GLY A 159 7.48 -14.84 -17.35
N VAL A 160 7.58 -14.78 -16.02
CA VAL A 160 6.74 -13.93 -15.17
C VAL A 160 7.47 -12.63 -14.86
N ILE A 161 6.82 -11.50 -15.11
CA ILE A 161 7.31 -10.19 -14.67
C ILE A 161 6.80 -10.00 -13.24
N PHE A 162 7.73 -9.84 -12.29
CA PHE A 162 7.41 -9.50 -10.91
C PHE A 162 8.41 -8.46 -10.40
N CYS A 163 7.95 -7.25 -10.22
CA CYS A 163 8.79 -6.12 -9.81
C CYS A 163 7.95 -5.06 -9.09
N SER A 164 8.60 -4.01 -8.59
CA SER A 164 7.88 -2.85 -8.07
C SER A 164 7.15 -2.11 -9.20
N MET A 165 6.05 -1.44 -8.86
CA MET A 165 5.32 -0.60 -9.82
C MET A 165 6.19 0.51 -10.37
N SER A 166 7.08 1.08 -9.54
CA SER A 166 8.06 2.08 -9.98
C SER A 166 9.01 1.57 -11.06
N GLU A 167 9.43 0.32 -10.96
CA GLU A 167 10.25 -0.33 -11.98
C GLU A 167 9.43 -0.62 -13.23
N ALA A 168 8.23 -1.18 -13.09
CA ALA A 168 7.34 -1.50 -14.19
C ALA A 168 7.02 -0.27 -15.06
N VAL A 169 6.79 0.89 -14.44
CA VAL A 169 6.55 2.16 -15.15
C VAL A 169 7.72 2.53 -16.08
N ARG A 170 8.95 2.20 -15.70
CA ARG A 170 10.16 2.52 -16.48
C ARG A 170 10.52 1.42 -17.49
N GLU A 171 10.44 0.16 -17.09
CA GLU A 171 10.96 -0.98 -17.86
C GLU A 171 9.88 -1.65 -18.71
N HIS A 172 8.60 -1.54 -18.31
CA HIS A 172 7.46 -2.15 -19.00
C HIS A 172 6.34 -1.13 -19.28
N PRO A 173 6.67 0.10 -19.79
CA PRO A 173 5.72 1.21 -19.93
C PRO A 173 4.49 0.86 -20.78
N ASP A 174 4.66 0.04 -21.82
CA ASP A 174 3.55 -0.33 -22.71
C ASP A 174 2.49 -1.18 -22.00
N ILE A 175 2.94 -2.11 -21.14
CA ILE A 175 2.03 -2.95 -20.36
C ILE A 175 1.33 -2.09 -19.30
N VAL A 176 2.10 -1.27 -18.56
CA VAL A 176 1.53 -0.39 -17.55
C VAL A 176 0.50 0.56 -18.15
N ARG A 177 0.83 1.24 -19.26
CA ARG A 177 -0.11 2.15 -19.95
C ARG A 177 -1.38 1.47 -20.41
N LYS A 178 -1.28 0.20 -20.79
CA LYS A 178 -2.43 -0.58 -21.25
C LYS A 178 -3.41 -0.89 -20.12
N TYR A 179 -2.91 -1.15 -18.92
CA TYR A 179 -3.75 -1.69 -17.83
C TYR A 179 -3.97 -0.74 -16.66
N LEU A 180 -3.08 0.24 -16.44
CA LEU A 180 -3.21 1.18 -15.34
C LEU A 180 -4.53 1.97 -15.44
N GLY A 181 -5.32 1.90 -14.37
CA GLY A 181 -6.61 2.59 -14.29
C GLY A 181 -7.72 2.00 -15.16
N THR A 182 -7.58 0.76 -15.68
CA THR A 182 -8.62 0.11 -16.49
C THR A 182 -9.63 -0.64 -15.65
N VAL A 183 -9.24 -1.21 -14.52
CA VAL A 183 -10.13 -1.95 -13.61
C VAL A 183 -10.82 -0.98 -12.64
N VAL A 184 -10.04 -0.10 -12.02
CA VAL A 184 -10.55 1.02 -11.22
C VAL A 184 -10.12 2.31 -11.90
N PRO A 185 -11.01 2.94 -12.68
CA PRO A 185 -10.69 4.20 -13.36
C PRO A 185 -10.42 5.32 -12.34
N THR A 186 -9.64 6.32 -12.74
CA THR A 186 -9.36 7.50 -11.89
C THR A 186 -10.62 8.26 -11.49
N GLY A 187 -11.71 8.14 -12.28
CA GLY A 187 -12.99 8.77 -12.01
C GLY A 187 -13.99 7.91 -11.23
N ASP A 188 -13.59 6.70 -10.78
CA ASP A 188 -14.51 5.78 -10.11
C ASP A 188 -15.06 6.38 -8.80
N ASN A 189 -14.18 6.90 -7.96
CA ASN A 189 -14.54 7.58 -6.72
C ASN A 189 -13.46 8.55 -6.25
N TYR A 190 -13.80 9.35 -5.23
CA TYR A 190 -12.93 10.37 -4.65
C TYR A 190 -11.54 9.83 -4.23
N PHE A 191 -11.50 8.67 -3.56
CA PHE A 191 -10.24 8.09 -3.09
C PHE A 191 -9.47 7.39 -4.19
N ALA A 192 -10.14 6.85 -5.21
CA ALA A 192 -9.48 6.31 -6.40
C ALA A 192 -8.75 7.41 -7.17
N ALA A 193 -9.38 8.59 -7.32
CA ALA A 193 -8.75 9.76 -7.95
C ALA A 193 -7.54 10.25 -7.15
N LEU A 194 -7.69 10.39 -5.82
CA LEU A 194 -6.61 10.79 -4.93
C LEU A 194 -5.44 9.78 -5.00
N ASN A 195 -5.73 8.50 -4.84
CA ASN A 195 -4.72 7.45 -4.93
C ASN A 195 -3.99 7.48 -6.28
N SER A 196 -4.72 7.64 -7.37
CA SER A 196 -4.13 7.75 -8.71
C SER A 196 -3.15 8.92 -8.83
N ALA A 197 -3.42 10.04 -8.17
CA ALA A 197 -2.53 11.19 -8.17
C ALA A 197 -1.24 10.98 -7.37
N VAL A 198 -1.32 10.26 -6.22
CA VAL A 198 -0.24 10.26 -5.22
C VAL A 198 0.31 8.89 -4.86
N PHE A 199 -0.19 7.78 -5.42
CA PHE A 199 0.36 6.47 -5.09
C PHE A 199 1.89 6.45 -5.30
N SER A 200 2.60 5.83 -4.40
CA SER A 200 4.06 5.88 -4.42
C SER A 200 4.68 4.59 -4.94
N ASP A 201 4.17 3.43 -4.57
CA ASP A 201 4.62 2.16 -5.10
C ASP A 201 3.53 1.08 -4.99
N GLY A 202 3.87 -0.11 -5.43
CA GLY A 202 3.05 -1.30 -5.40
C GLY A 202 3.76 -2.43 -6.14
N SER A 203 3.14 -3.59 -6.20
CA SER A 203 3.68 -4.74 -6.92
C SER A 203 3.06 -4.85 -8.32
N PHE A 204 3.87 -5.25 -9.27
CA PHE A 204 3.51 -5.47 -10.68
C PHE A 204 3.83 -6.89 -11.11
#